data_7959cd6a06c20a64a96c78b85781f5b7
#
_entry.id   7959cd6a06c20a64a96c78b85781f5b7
#
_cell.length_a   1.000
_cell.length_b   1.000
_cell.length_c   1.000
_cell.angle_alpha   90.00
_cell.angle_beta   90.00
_cell.angle_gamma   90.00
#
_symmetry.space_group_name_H-M   'P 1'
#
loop_
_entity.id
_entity.type
_entity.pdbx_description
1 polymer ?
#
loop_
_entity_poly.entity_id
_entity_poly.type
_entity_poly.pdbx_seq_one_letter_code
_entity_poly.pdbx_strand_id
1 'polypeptide(L)'
;MSDNTNDQTQRDGPVLRRSIGTTQLALYALGSMVGSGIYGLIGKAAGEAGSAVWLSFVVALCAALLTSLSYASLGSRYPRAGGAAYVTGRAFRIPIVSFIIGLALVASGLTSIATQSKIFATILADMAGLEQLSPTFIAIGFLLILGGIVFRGIRESMWVNVVCTLMEVGGLLLVIASGISYWGSVDYFQTPPERADTAFGVIVLQASVLTFFAFIGFEDAINVAEECKDPERTIPRGLIIATFTAALLYIAVAVTAVSVVPWHELATTSSPLTEVMRRSAPG
;
A
#
# COMPACT_ATOMS: atom_id res chain seq x y z
N MET A 1 23.83 27.14 -43.07
CA MET A 1 24.72 26.29 -42.23
C MET A 1 24.96 27.08 -40.95
N SER A 2 24.00 27.07 -40.09
CA SER A 2 24.06 27.72 -38.75
C SER A 2 22.84 27.24 -37.97
N ASP A 3 23.06 26.95 -36.72
CA ASP A 3 22.10 26.75 -35.64
C ASP A 3 21.53 25.37 -35.40
N ASN A 4 22.42 24.46 -34.97
CA ASN A 4 21.99 23.24 -34.28
C ASN A 4 22.66 23.08 -32.88
N THR A 5 23.15 24.17 -32.29
CA THR A 5 23.86 24.16 -30.99
C THR A 5 22.98 24.52 -29.81
N ASN A 6 21.72 24.96 -30.00
CA ASN A 6 20.86 25.40 -28.91
C ASN A 6 19.89 24.34 -28.34
N ASP A 7 19.83 23.14 -28.93
CA ASP A 7 18.94 22.08 -28.48
C ASP A 7 19.60 21.07 -27.49
N GLN A 8 20.91 21.18 -27.27
CA GLN A 8 21.64 20.31 -26.36
C GLN A 8 21.78 20.84 -24.92
N THR A 9 21.63 22.13 -24.71
CA THR A 9 21.80 22.77 -23.39
C THR A 9 20.58 22.69 -22.46
N GLN A 10 19.46 22.13 -22.91
CA GLN A 10 18.28 21.91 -22.07
C GLN A 10 18.19 20.52 -21.43
N ARG A 11 19.22 19.67 -21.57
CA ARG A 11 19.25 18.28 -21.04
C ARG A 11 20.07 18.08 -19.77
N ASP A 12 20.79 19.07 -19.29
CA ASP A 12 21.69 18.95 -18.13
C ASP A 12 21.08 19.52 -16.83
N GLY A 13 19.90 19.02 -16.46
CA GLY A 13 19.51 19.05 -15.06
C GLY A 13 20.30 17.95 -14.31
N PRO A 14 20.50 18.07 -12.98
CA PRO A 14 21.20 17.07 -12.19
C PRO A 14 20.55 15.70 -12.40
N VAL A 15 21.28 14.76 -13.01
CA VAL A 15 20.78 13.40 -13.27
C VAL A 15 20.86 12.63 -11.96
N LEU A 16 19.72 12.14 -11.48
CA LEU A 16 19.67 11.30 -10.28
C LEU A 16 20.43 9.98 -10.50
N ARG A 17 21.10 9.50 -9.46
CA ARG A 17 21.90 8.28 -9.53
C ARG A 17 20.98 7.06 -9.62
N ARG A 18 21.03 6.33 -10.72
CA ARG A 18 20.30 5.08 -10.92
C ARG A 18 20.86 3.96 -10.04
N SER A 19 20.20 3.66 -8.93
CA SER A 19 20.62 2.67 -7.95
C SER A 19 19.61 1.56 -7.70
N ILE A 20 18.32 1.79 -7.99
CA ILE A 20 17.20 0.91 -7.66
C ILE A 20 17.07 -0.22 -8.68
N GLY A 21 17.18 -1.47 -8.21
CA GLY A 21 16.92 -2.67 -9.01
C GLY A 21 15.49 -3.18 -8.86
N THR A 22 15.11 -4.19 -9.64
CA THR A 22 13.75 -4.76 -9.65
C THR A 22 13.29 -5.24 -8.28
N THR A 23 14.14 -5.95 -7.53
CA THR A 23 13.79 -6.45 -6.18
C THR A 23 13.57 -5.30 -5.19
N GLN A 24 14.42 -4.27 -5.23
CA GLN A 24 14.28 -3.10 -4.36
C GLN A 24 12.99 -2.33 -4.67
N LEU A 25 12.68 -2.15 -5.97
CA LEU A 25 11.45 -1.50 -6.39
C LEU A 25 10.21 -2.33 -5.99
N ALA A 26 10.26 -3.65 -6.14
CA ALA A 26 9.17 -4.53 -5.73
C ALA A 26 8.93 -4.46 -4.21
N LEU A 27 9.99 -4.47 -3.40
CA LEU A 27 9.87 -4.31 -1.94
C LEU A 27 9.38 -2.90 -1.57
N TYR A 28 9.83 -1.88 -2.26
CA TYR A 28 9.36 -0.50 -2.05
C TYR A 28 7.87 -0.38 -2.34
N ALA A 29 7.42 -0.83 -3.51
CA ALA A 29 6.01 -0.80 -3.88
C ALA A 29 5.15 -1.71 -2.98
N LEU A 30 5.67 -2.88 -2.57
CA LEU A 30 4.99 -3.76 -1.63
C LEU A 30 4.81 -3.08 -0.26
N GLY A 31 5.85 -2.43 0.27
CA GLY A 31 5.76 -1.70 1.52
C GLY A 31 4.84 -0.48 1.46
N SER A 32 4.72 0.16 0.30
CA SER A 32 3.73 1.24 0.11
C SER A 32 2.29 0.72 0.11
N MET A 33 2.05 -0.52 -0.35
CA MET A 33 0.72 -1.17 -0.34
C MET A 33 0.41 -1.82 1.01
N VAL A 34 1.36 -2.61 1.55
CA VAL A 34 1.19 -3.32 2.83
C VAL A 34 1.31 -2.32 3.97
N GLY A 35 0.20 -1.86 4.47
CA GLY A 35 0.15 -0.86 5.54
C GLY A 35 -1.16 -0.91 6.28
N SER A 36 -1.59 0.21 6.84
CA SER A 36 -2.83 0.33 7.61
C SER A 36 -4.09 -0.15 6.87
N GLY A 37 -4.05 -0.25 5.53
CA GLY A 37 -5.17 -0.70 4.72
C GLY A 37 -5.64 -2.11 5.09
N ILE A 38 -4.76 -3.10 5.10
CA ILE A 38 -5.16 -4.48 5.43
C ILE A 38 -5.54 -4.62 6.90
N TYR A 39 -4.79 -3.98 7.80
CA TYR A 39 -5.06 -4.06 9.25
C TYR A 39 -6.41 -3.46 9.66
N GLY A 40 -6.79 -2.33 9.05
CA GLY A 40 -8.02 -1.61 9.40
C GLY A 40 -9.25 -1.98 8.58
N LEU A 41 -9.06 -2.41 7.32
CA LEU A 41 -10.19 -2.63 6.41
C LEU A 41 -10.70 -4.06 6.38
N ILE A 42 -9.91 -5.04 6.80
CA ILE A 42 -10.31 -6.46 6.76
C ILE A 42 -11.61 -6.70 7.51
N GLY A 43 -11.78 -6.09 8.69
CA GLY A 43 -13.01 -6.21 9.49
C GLY A 43 -14.22 -5.59 8.77
N LYS A 44 -14.06 -4.37 8.25
CA LYS A 44 -15.13 -3.68 7.51
C LYS A 44 -15.52 -4.45 6.25
N ALA A 45 -14.54 -4.94 5.50
CA ALA A 45 -14.79 -5.74 4.30
C ALA A 45 -15.45 -7.08 4.63
N ALA A 46 -15.10 -7.72 5.76
CA ALA A 46 -15.77 -8.91 6.26
C ALA A 46 -17.24 -8.62 6.66
N GLY A 47 -17.52 -7.45 7.24
CA GLY A 47 -18.88 -7.00 7.50
C GLY A 47 -19.73 -6.86 6.24
N GLU A 48 -19.14 -6.45 5.13
CA GLU A 48 -19.82 -6.30 3.83
C GLU A 48 -20.03 -7.63 3.10
N ALA A 49 -19.02 -8.51 3.06
CA ALA A 49 -19.01 -9.74 2.27
C ALA A 49 -19.15 -11.02 3.10
N GLY A 50 -19.17 -10.94 4.43
CA GLY A 50 -19.14 -12.12 5.27
C GLY A 50 -17.84 -12.91 5.14
N SER A 51 -17.94 -14.23 5.21
CA SER A 51 -16.78 -15.12 5.00
C SER A 51 -16.27 -15.12 3.55
N ALA A 52 -17.06 -14.57 2.59
CA ALA A 52 -16.65 -14.41 1.19
C ALA A 52 -15.71 -13.22 0.94
N VAL A 53 -15.25 -12.53 1.98
CA VAL A 53 -14.36 -11.36 1.88
C VAL A 53 -13.09 -11.61 1.09
N TRP A 54 -12.54 -12.83 1.08
CA TRP A 54 -11.38 -13.19 0.29
C TRP A 54 -11.60 -13.01 -1.22
N LEU A 55 -12.83 -13.26 -1.72
CA LEU A 55 -13.19 -13.03 -3.12
C LEU A 55 -13.16 -11.54 -3.48
N SER A 56 -13.50 -10.66 -2.53
CA SER A 56 -13.40 -9.22 -2.76
C SER A 56 -11.96 -8.78 -3.01
N PHE A 57 -10.96 -9.41 -2.35
CA PHE A 57 -9.54 -9.17 -2.65
C PHE A 57 -9.14 -9.72 -4.02
N VAL A 58 -9.72 -10.84 -4.48
CA VAL A 58 -9.48 -11.36 -5.85
C VAL A 58 -10.02 -10.38 -6.90
N VAL A 59 -11.22 -9.85 -6.70
CA VAL A 59 -11.80 -8.84 -7.60
C VAL A 59 -10.98 -7.55 -7.57
N ALA A 60 -10.61 -7.10 -6.38
CA ALA A 60 -9.76 -5.92 -6.22
C ALA A 60 -8.38 -6.09 -6.88
N LEU A 61 -7.78 -7.30 -6.81
CA LEU A 61 -6.54 -7.63 -7.52
C LEU A 61 -6.68 -7.41 -9.03
N CYS A 62 -7.79 -7.84 -9.65
CA CYS A 62 -8.00 -7.62 -11.09
C CYS A 62 -7.96 -6.12 -11.43
N ALA A 63 -8.67 -5.29 -10.66
CA ALA A 63 -8.67 -3.84 -10.85
C ALA A 63 -7.28 -3.23 -10.58
N ALA A 64 -6.61 -3.66 -9.50
CA ALA A 64 -5.29 -3.20 -9.13
C ALA A 64 -4.24 -3.58 -10.19
N LEU A 65 -4.29 -4.79 -10.76
CA LEU A 65 -3.38 -5.20 -11.83
C LEU A 65 -3.58 -4.36 -13.10
N LEU A 66 -4.81 -4.13 -13.52
CA LEU A 66 -5.08 -3.29 -14.70
C LEU A 66 -4.55 -1.86 -14.51
N THR A 67 -4.75 -1.30 -13.32
CA THR A 67 -4.26 0.02 -12.98
C THR A 67 -2.72 0.03 -12.87
N SER A 68 -2.14 -0.95 -12.18
CA SER A 68 -0.69 -1.12 -12.03
C SER A 68 0.02 -1.28 -13.37
N LEU A 69 -0.56 -2.03 -14.33
CA LEU A 69 -0.05 -2.15 -15.69
C LEU A 69 -0.04 -0.81 -16.45
N SER A 70 -1.07 0.02 -16.22
CA SER A 70 -1.12 1.38 -16.78
C SER A 70 0.01 2.25 -16.22
N TYR A 71 0.21 2.23 -14.90
CA TYR A 71 1.32 2.91 -14.24
C TYR A 71 2.69 2.36 -14.68
N ALA A 72 2.81 1.05 -14.83
CA ALA A 72 4.02 0.40 -15.34
C ALA A 72 4.37 0.88 -16.75
N SER A 73 3.39 0.97 -17.64
CA SER A 73 3.57 1.48 -19.01
C SER A 73 3.98 2.96 -19.02
N LEU A 74 3.35 3.78 -18.19
CA LEU A 74 3.65 5.21 -18.12
C LEU A 74 5.03 5.46 -17.47
N GLY A 75 5.32 4.81 -16.33
CA GLY A 75 6.58 4.96 -15.62
C GLY A 75 7.79 4.46 -16.42
N SER A 76 7.63 3.39 -17.20
CA SER A 76 8.71 2.87 -18.07
C SER A 76 9.01 3.81 -19.25
N ARG A 77 7.97 4.45 -19.83
CA ARG A 77 8.13 5.36 -20.96
C ARG A 77 8.58 6.76 -20.53
N TYR A 78 8.22 7.20 -19.35
CA TYR A 78 8.48 8.52 -18.81
C TYR A 78 9.12 8.44 -17.41
N PRO A 79 10.35 7.90 -17.31
CA PRO A 79 11.00 7.68 -16.02
C PRO A 79 11.51 9.00 -15.42
N ARG A 80 10.61 9.77 -14.84
CA ARG A 80 10.87 11.05 -14.16
C ARG A 80 10.26 11.04 -12.76
N ALA A 81 10.96 11.62 -11.81
CA ALA A 81 10.55 11.69 -10.40
C ALA A 81 9.31 12.57 -10.14
N GLY A 82 8.70 13.14 -11.17
CA GLY A 82 7.47 13.94 -11.06
C GLY A 82 6.18 13.12 -10.98
N GLY A 83 6.24 11.79 -11.00
CA GLY A 83 5.10 10.89 -10.84
C GLY A 83 3.91 11.21 -11.75
N ALA A 84 2.70 11.06 -11.21
CA ALA A 84 1.46 11.29 -11.96
C ALA A 84 1.29 12.75 -12.42
N ALA A 85 1.81 13.73 -11.69
CA ALA A 85 1.74 15.15 -12.08
C ALA A 85 2.53 15.42 -13.37
N TYR A 86 3.73 14.82 -13.48
CA TYR A 86 4.55 14.93 -14.69
C TYR A 86 3.87 14.28 -15.91
N VAL A 87 3.35 13.06 -15.72
CA VAL A 87 2.65 12.33 -16.79
C VAL A 87 1.41 13.11 -17.27
N THR A 88 0.62 13.66 -16.34
CA THR A 88 -0.54 14.49 -16.63
C THR A 88 -0.16 15.73 -17.43
N GLY A 89 0.91 16.42 -17.02
CA GLY A 89 1.41 17.59 -17.76
C GLY A 89 1.83 17.27 -19.20
N ARG A 90 2.43 16.10 -19.41
CA ARG A 90 2.80 15.61 -20.76
C ARG A 90 1.58 15.25 -21.61
N ALA A 91 0.56 14.61 -20.99
CA ALA A 91 -0.63 14.14 -21.69
C ALA A 91 -1.55 15.30 -22.12
N PHE A 92 -1.88 16.17 -21.20
CA PHE A 92 -2.88 17.22 -21.42
C PHE A 92 -2.27 18.56 -21.87
N ARG A 93 -1.00 18.80 -21.58
CA ARG A 93 -0.29 20.07 -21.89
C ARG A 93 -0.97 21.30 -21.27
N ILE A 94 -1.73 21.11 -20.21
CA ILE A 94 -2.44 22.17 -19.48
C ILE A 94 -1.78 22.29 -18.09
N PRO A 95 -0.98 23.35 -17.84
CA PRO A 95 -0.21 23.49 -16.61
C PRO A 95 -1.06 23.43 -15.33
N ILE A 96 -2.26 24.03 -15.36
CA ILE A 96 -3.16 24.05 -14.20
C ILE A 96 -3.62 22.64 -13.78
N VAL A 97 -3.86 21.73 -14.73
CA VAL A 97 -4.27 20.36 -14.44
C VAL A 97 -3.12 19.61 -13.77
N SER A 98 -1.90 19.73 -14.29
CA SER A 98 -0.71 19.14 -13.68
C SER A 98 -0.45 19.68 -12.26
N PHE A 99 -0.64 20.98 -12.06
CA PHE A 99 -0.51 21.62 -10.75
C PHE A 99 -1.54 21.09 -9.75
N ILE A 100 -2.81 21.00 -10.15
CA ILE A 100 -3.90 20.48 -9.29
C ILE A 100 -3.61 19.02 -8.89
N ILE A 101 -3.20 18.18 -9.84
CA ILE A 101 -2.83 16.77 -9.55
C ILE A 101 -1.63 16.71 -8.61
N GLY A 102 -0.59 17.52 -8.83
CA GLY A 102 0.56 17.57 -7.93
C GLY A 102 0.18 18.02 -6.52
N LEU A 103 -0.67 19.04 -6.40
CA LEU A 103 -1.17 19.52 -5.11
C LEU A 103 -2.01 18.45 -4.39
N ALA A 104 -2.87 17.73 -5.13
CA ALA A 104 -3.67 16.65 -4.57
C ALA A 104 -2.80 15.49 -4.05
N LEU A 105 -1.75 15.11 -4.78
CA LEU A 105 -0.79 14.10 -4.34
C LEU A 105 -0.06 14.51 -3.06
N VAL A 106 0.42 15.76 -3.00
CA VAL A 106 1.07 16.30 -1.79
C VAL A 106 0.10 16.31 -0.61
N ALA A 107 -1.12 16.78 -0.80
CA ALA A 107 -2.15 16.80 0.25
C ALA A 107 -2.49 15.39 0.74
N SER A 108 -2.63 14.42 -0.16
CA SER A 108 -2.85 13.01 0.17
C SER A 108 -1.68 12.45 1.00
N GLY A 109 -0.44 12.65 0.55
CA GLY A 109 0.75 12.22 1.26
C GLY A 109 0.86 12.82 2.66
N LEU A 110 0.64 14.12 2.81
CA LEU A 110 0.66 14.80 4.11
C LEU A 110 -0.41 14.25 5.06
N THR A 111 -1.61 14.01 4.56
CA THR A 111 -2.70 13.43 5.35
C THR A 111 -2.38 12.01 5.80
N SER A 112 -1.82 11.19 4.91
CA SER A 112 -1.38 9.82 5.21
C SER A 112 -0.28 9.81 6.27
N ILE A 113 0.77 10.61 6.11
CA ILE A 113 1.88 10.72 7.06
C ILE A 113 1.37 11.17 8.43
N ALA A 114 0.51 12.18 8.49
CA ALA A 114 -0.05 12.70 9.74
C ALA A 114 -0.88 11.62 10.47
N THR A 115 -1.73 10.89 9.73
CA THR A 115 -2.58 9.82 10.28
C THR A 115 -1.74 8.67 10.82
N GLN A 116 -0.78 8.19 10.03
CA GLN A 116 0.09 7.06 10.38
C GLN A 116 0.98 7.40 11.59
N SER A 117 1.55 8.62 11.61
CA SER A 117 2.37 9.08 12.74
C SER A 117 1.58 9.16 14.03
N LYS A 118 0.31 9.55 13.96
CA LYS A 118 -0.57 9.60 15.13
C LYS A 118 -0.93 8.20 15.64
N ILE A 119 -1.25 7.27 14.73
CA ILE A 119 -1.50 5.87 15.09
C ILE A 119 -0.26 5.26 15.75
N PHE A 120 0.91 5.41 15.13
CA PHE A 120 2.18 4.93 15.69
C PHE A 120 2.45 5.50 17.09
N ALA A 121 2.25 6.81 17.26
CA ALA A 121 2.48 7.48 18.53
C ALA A 121 1.55 6.97 19.64
N THR A 122 0.29 6.69 19.31
CA THR A 122 -0.67 6.13 20.27
C THR A 122 -0.24 4.72 20.69
N ILE A 123 0.08 3.85 19.74
CA ILE A 123 0.53 2.48 20.01
C ILE A 123 1.82 2.50 20.85
N LEU A 124 2.78 3.35 20.47
CA LEU A 124 4.05 3.45 21.21
C LEU A 124 3.85 3.97 22.64
N ALA A 125 2.95 4.94 22.84
CA ALA A 125 2.61 5.46 24.17
C ALA A 125 2.02 4.36 25.05
N ASP A 126 1.07 3.58 24.54
CA ASP A 126 0.43 2.46 25.25
C ASP A 126 1.46 1.37 25.61
N MET A 127 2.32 0.99 24.65
CA MET A 127 3.32 -0.07 24.87
C MET A 127 4.45 0.35 25.83
N ALA A 128 4.85 1.61 25.79
CA ALA A 128 5.97 2.13 26.59
C ALA A 128 5.53 2.71 27.95
N GLY A 129 4.24 2.70 28.28
CA GLY A 129 3.70 3.29 29.51
C GLY A 129 3.88 4.82 29.56
N LEU A 130 3.92 5.48 28.40
CA LEU A 130 4.12 6.90 28.23
C LEU A 130 2.79 7.68 28.17
N GLU A 131 1.77 7.23 28.88
CA GLU A 131 0.42 7.81 28.87
C GLU A 131 0.38 9.28 29.28
N GLN A 132 1.42 9.74 30.01
CA GLN A 132 1.55 11.15 30.44
C GLN A 132 2.03 12.08 29.31
N LEU A 133 2.64 11.53 28.27
CA LEU A 133 3.10 12.29 27.09
C LEU A 133 1.99 12.37 26.05
N SER A 134 1.67 13.60 25.62
CA SER A 134 0.73 13.75 24.50
C SER A 134 1.23 12.98 23.26
N PRO A 135 0.40 12.11 22.64
CA PRO A 135 0.75 11.39 21.43
C PRO A 135 1.27 12.31 20.29
N THR A 136 0.87 13.58 20.32
CA THR A 136 1.33 14.58 19.34
C THR A 136 2.83 14.83 19.42
N PHE A 137 3.43 14.90 20.61
CA PHE A 137 4.88 15.11 20.75
C PHE A 137 5.66 13.87 20.29
N ILE A 138 5.14 12.67 20.57
CA ILE A 138 5.72 11.41 20.09
C ILE A 138 5.67 11.35 18.56
N ALA A 139 4.54 11.73 17.96
CA ALA A 139 4.37 11.79 16.51
C ALA A 139 5.34 12.80 15.85
N ILE A 140 5.50 13.99 16.44
CA ILE A 140 6.45 14.99 15.93
C ILE A 140 7.89 14.45 16.02
N GLY A 141 8.29 13.86 17.14
CA GLY A 141 9.62 13.26 17.30
C GLY A 141 9.88 12.17 16.26
N PHE A 142 8.89 11.30 16.02
CA PHE A 142 8.95 10.26 14.99
C PHE A 142 9.13 10.86 13.59
N LEU A 143 8.34 11.90 13.25
CA LEU A 143 8.44 12.58 11.95
C LEU A 143 9.80 13.27 11.75
N LEU A 144 10.38 13.84 12.81
CA LEU A 144 11.71 14.43 12.73
C LEU A 144 12.79 13.38 12.48
N ILE A 145 12.68 12.20 13.09
CA ILE A 145 13.59 11.06 12.83
C ILE A 145 13.46 10.60 11.38
N LEU A 146 12.23 10.38 10.89
CA LEU A 146 12.02 9.99 9.50
C LEU A 146 12.51 11.06 8.52
N GLY A 147 12.23 12.34 8.80
CA GLY A 147 12.73 13.45 8.02
C GLY A 147 14.27 13.48 7.96
N GLY A 148 14.93 13.21 9.07
CA GLY A 148 16.40 13.09 9.13
C GLY A 148 16.93 11.92 8.28
N ILE A 149 16.23 10.80 8.24
CA ILE A 149 16.58 9.64 7.39
C ILE A 149 16.44 10.01 5.91
N VAL A 150 15.30 10.61 5.54
CA VAL A 150 15.04 11.04 4.15
C VAL A 150 16.05 12.10 3.71
N PHE A 151 16.43 13.02 4.61
CA PHE A 151 17.42 14.04 4.32
C PHE A 151 18.82 13.47 4.03
N ARG A 152 19.15 12.28 4.56
CA ARG A 152 20.42 11.59 4.24
C ARG A 152 20.48 11.05 2.81
N GLY A 153 19.36 10.85 2.18
CA GLY A 153 19.26 10.45 0.78
C GLY A 153 18.44 9.20 0.52
N ILE A 154 18.23 8.91 -0.78
CA ILE A 154 17.35 7.83 -1.23
C ILE A 154 17.84 6.45 -0.80
N ARG A 155 19.15 6.23 -0.73
CA ARG A 155 19.72 4.93 -0.38
C ARG A 155 19.35 4.51 1.05
N GLU A 156 19.50 5.42 1.99
CA GLU A 156 19.20 5.23 3.40
C GLU A 156 17.69 5.07 3.61
N SER A 157 16.90 5.92 2.95
CA SER A 157 15.45 5.86 2.97
C SER A 157 14.92 4.52 2.42
N MET A 158 15.47 4.04 1.29
CA MET A 158 15.12 2.75 0.71
C MET A 158 15.47 1.56 1.62
N TRP A 159 16.61 1.63 2.34
CA TRP A 159 16.98 0.57 3.30
C TRP A 159 15.99 0.49 4.47
N VAL A 160 15.63 1.63 5.03
CA VAL A 160 14.62 1.70 6.10
C VAL A 160 13.28 1.18 5.62
N ASN A 161 12.86 1.58 4.42
CA ASN A 161 11.63 1.07 3.80
C ASN A 161 11.67 -0.46 3.66
N VAL A 162 12.75 -1.03 3.14
CA VAL A 162 12.90 -2.49 2.99
C VAL A 162 12.78 -3.20 4.35
N VAL A 163 13.43 -2.70 5.39
CA VAL A 163 13.36 -3.28 6.73
C VAL A 163 11.92 -3.23 7.27
N CYS A 164 11.26 -2.07 7.17
CA CYS A 164 9.87 -1.92 7.59
C CYS A 164 8.94 -2.87 6.80
N THR A 165 9.09 -2.94 5.47
CA THR A 165 8.30 -3.85 4.63
C THR A 165 8.48 -5.31 5.04
N LEU A 166 9.71 -5.73 5.33
CA LEU A 166 9.96 -7.10 5.80
C LEU A 166 9.34 -7.38 7.18
N MET A 167 9.32 -6.38 8.08
CA MET A 167 8.62 -6.51 9.36
C MET A 167 7.11 -6.62 9.17
N GLU A 168 6.52 -5.80 8.31
CA GLU A 168 5.09 -5.82 7.99
C GLU A 168 4.67 -7.14 7.36
N VAL A 169 5.39 -7.59 6.32
CA VAL A 169 5.17 -8.89 5.67
C VAL A 169 5.36 -10.02 6.68
N GLY A 170 6.39 -9.94 7.53
CA GLY A 170 6.64 -10.90 8.61
C GLY A 170 5.46 -10.98 9.58
N GLY A 171 4.89 -9.83 9.97
CA GLY A 171 3.69 -9.77 10.81
C GLY A 171 2.47 -10.44 10.17
N LEU A 172 2.23 -10.18 8.88
CA LEU A 172 1.13 -10.84 8.15
C LEU A 172 1.36 -12.35 8.01
N LEU A 173 2.60 -12.77 7.74
CA LEU A 173 2.95 -14.20 7.68
C LEU A 173 2.77 -14.89 9.04
N LEU A 174 3.07 -14.21 10.15
CA LEU A 174 2.79 -14.73 11.49
C LEU A 174 1.28 -14.91 11.73
N VAL A 175 0.46 -13.95 11.33
CA VAL A 175 -1.00 -14.08 11.38
C VAL A 175 -1.48 -15.29 10.58
N ILE A 176 -0.99 -15.45 9.35
CA ILE A 176 -1.35 -16.60 8.49
C ILE A 176 -0.89 -17.92 9.15
N ALA A 177 0.36 -17.98 9.60
CA ALA A 177 0.94 -19.19 10.20
C ALA A 177 0.20 -19.60 11.47
N SER A 178 -0.19 -18.64 12.33
CA SER A 178 -0.92 -18.94 13.55
C SER A 178 -2.32 -19.48 13.30
N GLY A 179 -2.99 -19.02 12.24
CA GLY A 179 -4.38 -19.39 11.93
C GLY A 179 -4.54 -20.47 10.85
N ILE A 180 -3.46 -20.98 10.25
CA ILE A 180 -3.54 -21.94 9.14
C ILE A 180 -4.26 -23.25 9.52
N SER A 181 -4.16 -23.67 10.79
CA SER A 181 -4.86 -24.86 11.31
C SER A 181 -6.38 -24.72 11.33
N TYR A 182 -6.89 -23.50 11.26
CA TYR A 182 -8.33 -23.21 11.22
C TYR A 182 -8.90 -23.16 9.79
N TRP A 183 -8.04 -23.27 8.76
CA TRP A 183 -8.52 -23.24 7.38
C TRP A 183 -9.45 -24.42 7.09
N GLY A 184 -10.57 -24.13 6.41
CA GLY A 184 -11.62 -25.11 6.16
C GLY A 184 -12.67 -25.22 7.27
N SER A 185 -12.55 -24.45 8.36
CA SER A 185 -13.50 -24.47 9.48
C SER A 185 -14.82 -23.78 9.20
N VAL A 186 -14.90 -22.95 8.15
CA VAL A 186 -16.07 -22.14 7.81
C VAL A 186 -16.46 -22.28 6.35
N ASP A 187 -17.71 -21.94 6.03
CA ASP A 187 -18.14 -21.78 4.66
C ASP A 187 -17.65 -20.43 4.12
N TYR A 188 -16.66 -20.48 3.24
CA TYR A 188 -16.04 -19.28 2.63
C TYR A 188 -16.91 -18.54 1.64
N PHE A 189 -18.11 -19.00 1.36
CA PHE A 189 -19.07 -18.33 0.48
C PHE A 189 -20.26 -17.74 1.24
N GLN A 190 -20.27 -17.89 2.56
CA GLN A 190 -21.32 -17.32 3.41
C GLN A 190 -21.24 -15.79 3.37
N THR A 191 -22.39 -15.17 3.04
CA THR A 191 -22.60 -13.72 3.08
C THR A 191 -23.48 -13.31 4.25
N PRO A 192 -23.48 -12.02 4.65
CA PRO A 192 -24.36 -11.53 5.71
C PRO A 192 -25.83 -11.81 5.40
N PRO A 193 -26.61 -12.35 6.36
CA PRO A 193 -28.03 -12.69 6.14
C PRO A 193 -28.88 -11.46 5.83
N GLU A 194 -28.49 -10.27 6.28
CA GLU A 194 -29.15 -8.99 5.99
C GLU A 194 -29.11 -8.62 4.51
N ARG A 195 -28.26 -9.30 3.75
CA ARG A 195 -28.06 -9.11 2.29
C ARG A 195 -28.55 -10.29 1.45
N ALA A 196 -29.39 -11.16 2.04
CA ALA A 196 -29.90 -12.35 1.34
C ALA A 196 -30.62 -12.03 0.02
N ASP A 197 -31.24 -10.86 -0.08
CA ASP A 197 -31.92 -10.38 -1.30
C ASP A 197 -30.95 -9.79 -2.34
N THR A 198 -29.68 -9.63 -2.02
CA THR A 198 -28.68 -9.07 -2.93
C THR A 198 -27.90 -10.19 -3.61
N ALA A 199 -27.75 -10.12 -4.93
CA ALA A 199 -26.98 -11.13 -5.67
C ALA A 199 -25.54 -11.22 -5.13
N PHE A 200 -25.04 -12.44 -4.92
CA PHE A 200 -23.72 -12.73 -4.38
C PHE A 200 -22.59 -11.92 -5.04
N GLY A 201 -22.58 -11.86 -6.40
CA GLY A 201 -21.57 -11.10 -7.13
C GLY A 201 -21.60 -9.59 -6.84
N VAL A 202 -22.76 -9.03 -6.54
CA VAL A 202 -22.93 -7.61 -6.18
C VAL A 202 -22.34 -7.35 -4.79
N ILE A 203 -22.56 -8.25 -3.83
CA ILE A 203 -22.00 -8.17 -2.49
C ILE A 203 -20.46 -8.17 -2.56
N VAL A 204 -19.89 -9.12 -3.28
CA VAL A 204 -18.44 -9.23 -3.49
C VAL A 204 -17.89 -7.98 -4.19
N LEU A 205 -18.58 -7.47 -5.20
CA LEU A 205 -18.16 -6.25 -5.93
C LEU A 205 -18.21 -5.01 -5.02
N GLN A 206 -19.22 -4.86 -4.18
CA GLN A 206 -19.30 -3.76 -3.23
C GLN A 206 -18.17 -3.82 -2.18
N ALA A 207 -17.91 -5.00 -1.64
CA ALA A 207 -16.79 -5.20 -0.72
C ALA A 207 -15.43 -4.98 -1.42
N SER A 208 -15.32 -5.25 -2.74
CA SER A 208 -14.08 -5.04 -3.49
C SER A 208 -13.68 -3.57 -3.59
N VAL A 209 -14.61 -2.63 -3.45
CA VAL A 209 -14.30 -1.19 -3.37
C VAL A 209 -13.48 -0.89 -2.12
N LEU A 210 -13.83 -1.51 -0.99
CA LEU A 210 -13.07 -1.36 0.26
C LEU A 210 -11.71 -2.07 0.17
N THR A 211 -11.70 -3.30 -0.34
CA THR A 211 -10.45 -4.08 -0.42
C THR A 211 -9.50 -3.55 -1.49
N PHE A 212 -9.99 -2.86 -2.52
CA PHE A 212 -9.14 -2.15 -3.48
C PHE A 212 -8.28 -1.07 -2.80
N PHE A 213 -8.81 -0.42 -1.78
CA PHE A 213 -8.07 0.58 -1.03
C PHE A 213 -6.79 0.02 -0.39
N ALA A 214 -6.78 -1.28 -0.03
CA ALA A 214 -5.59 -1.93 0.50
C ALA A 214 -4.45 -2.07 -0.54
N PHE A 215 -4.76 -1.98 -1.84
CA PHE A 215 -3.77 -2.02 -2.91
C PHE A 215 -3.22 -0.63 -3.28
N ILE A 216 -3.80 0.46 -2.80
CA ILE A 216 -3.30 1.82 -3.06
C ILE A 216 -1.90 1.93 -2.46
N GLY A 217 -0.96 2.50 -3.23
CA GLY A 217 0.46 2.62 -2.89
C GLY A 217 1.38 2.14 -4.03
N PHE A 218 0.88 1.31 -4.98
CA PHE A 218 1.68 0.90 -6.14
C PHE A 218 2.08 2.09 -7.03
N GLU A 219 1.29 3.16 -7.03
CA GLU A 219 1.56 4.39 -7.76
C GLU A 219 2.84 5.10 -7.31
N ASP A 220 3.25 4.92 -6.06
CA ASP A 220 4.48 5.53 -5.53
C ASP A 220 5.73 5.05 -6.23
N ALA A 221 5.68 3.86 -6.86
CA ALA A 221 6.80 3.33 -7.62
C ALA A 221 7.25 4.23 -8.79
N ILE A 222 6.34 5.03 -9.37
CA ILE A 222 6.74 5.98 -10.42
C ILE A 222 7.44 7.23 -9.89
N ASN A 223 7.29 7.55 -8.60
CA ASN A 223 8.00 8.67 -8.00
C ASN A 223 9.52 8.44 -7.93
N VAL A 224 9.94 7.16 -7.87
CA VAL A 224 11.35 6.74 -7.86
C VAL A 224 11.83 6.20 -9.21
N ALA A 225 11.04 6.36 -10.28
CA ALA A 225 11.33 5.82 -11.61
C ALA A 225 12.65 6.33 -12.21
N GLU A 226 13.02 7.59 -11.95
CA GLU A 226 14.26 8.20 -12.44
C GLU A 226 15.52 7.55 -11.83
N GLU A 227 15.39 6.96 -10.65
CA GLU A 227 16.46 6.30 -9.93
C GLU A 227 16.57 4.79 -10.22
N CYS A 228 15.66 4.26 -11.06
CA CYS A 228 15.69 2.86 -11.48
C CYS A 228 16.82 2.61 -12.49
N LYS A 229 17.53 1.47 -12.33
CA LYS A 229 18.58 0.97 -13.23
C LYS A 229 17.97 0.54 -14.52
N ASP A 230 17.38 0.51 -15.26
CA ASP A 230 16.65 0.01 -16.45
C ASP A 230 15.14 0.16 -16.22
N PRO A 231 14.63 1.42 -16.25
CA PRO A 231 13.23 1.69 -15.93
C PRO A 231 12.24 0.91 -16.78
N GLU A 232 12.57 0.67 -18.07
CA GLU A 232 11.69 -0.05 -19.00
C GLU A 232 11.40 -1.49 -18.56
N ARG A 233 12.33 -2.11 -17.84
CA ARG A 233 12.19 -3.47 -17.31
C ARG A 233 11.94 -3.52 -15.83
N THR A 234 12.59 -2.64 -15.07
CA THR A 234 12.51 -2.62 -13.61
C THR A 234 11.13 -2.22 -13.14
N ILE A 235 10.52 -1.18 -13.72
CA ILE A 235 9.23 -0.67 -13.27
C ILE A 235 8.11 -1.68 -13.51
N PRO A 236 7.90 -2.22 -14.74
CA PRO A 236 6.83 -3.18 -14.95
C PRO A 236 6.97 -4.44 -14.10
N ARG A 237 8.17 -5.00 -14.02
CA ARG A 237 8.42 -6.21 -13.23
C ARG A 237 8.24 -5.97 -11.73
N GLY A 238 8.78 -4.86 -11.22
CA GLY A 238 8.68 -4.50 -9.81
C GLY A 238 7.23 -4.32 -9.37
N LEU A 239 6.44 -3.58 -10.15
CA LEU A 239 5.03 -3.34 -9.87
C LEU A 239 4.19 -4.63 -9.93
N ILE A 240 4.37 -5.46 -10.95
CA ILE A 240 3.61 -6.72 -11.08
C ILE A 240 3.95 -7.65 -9.92
N ILE A 241 5.25 -7.82 -9.59
CA ILE A 241 5.68 -8.66 -8.47
C ILE A 241 5.08 -8.14 -7.16
N ALA A 242 5.15 -6.83 -6.90
CA ALA A 242 4.62 -6.23 -5.70
C ALA A 242 3.11 -6.43 -5.57
N THR A 243 2.35 -6.07 -6.61
CA THR A 243 0.88 -6.19 -6.62
C THR A 243 0.42 -7.63 -6.43
N PHE A 244 1.07 -8.58 -7.11
CA PHE A 244 0.72 -9.99 -6.99
C PHE A 244 1.08 -10.55 -5.61
N THR A 245 2.23 -10.18 -5.05
CA THR A 245 2.65 -10.59 -3.70
C THR A 245 1.70 -10.02 -2.64
N ALA A 246 1.34 -8.74 -2.74
CA ALA A 246 0.37 -8.12 -1.84
C ALA A 246 -0.97 -8.86 -1.88
N ALA A 247 -1.47 -9.18 -3.09
CA ALA A 247 -2.73 -9.90 -3.25
C ALA A 247 -2.72 -11.28 -2.59
N LEU A 248 -1.65 -12.05 -2.80
CA LEU A 248 -1.52 -13.38 -2.17
C LEU A 248 -1.54 -13.26 -0.64
N LEU A 249 -0.80 -12.28 -0.08
CA LEU A 249 -0.81 -12.02 1.36
C LEU A 249 -2.20 -11.63 1.85
N TYR A 250 -2.88 -10.71 1.15
CA TYR A 250 -4.19 -10.23 1.56
C TYR A 250 -5.28 -11.32 1.50
N ILE A 251 -5.28 -12.13 0.44
CA ILE A 251 -6.19 -13.27 0.30
C ILE A 251 -5.94 -14.28 1.43
N ALA A 252 -4.67 -14.62 1.71
CA ALA A 252 -4.32 -15.56 2.76
C ALA A 252 -4.70 -15.01 4.15
N VAL A 253 -4.46 -13.71 4.42
CA VAL A 253 -4.88 -13.05 5.66
C VAL A 253 -6.41 -13.03 5.77
N ALA A 254 -7.13 -12.75 4.68
CA ALA A 254 -8.59 -12.73 4.68
C ALA A 254 -9.19 -14.11 5.00
N VAL A 255 -8.68 -15.15 4.34
CA VAL A 255 -9.06 -16.55 4.61
C VAL A 255 -8.76 -16.91 6.07
N THR A 256 -7.56 -16.57 6.56
CA THR A 256 -7.18 -16.84 7.95
C THR A 256 -8.08 -16.12 8.94
N ALA A 257 -8.35 -14.84 8.70
CA ALA A 257 -9.14 -14.01 9.61
C ALA A 257 -10.55 -14.58 9.81
N VAL A 258 -11.25 -14.90 8.71
CA VAL A 258 -12.62 -15.43 8.80
C VAL A 258 -12.67 -16.88 9.29
N SER A 259 -11.57 -17.63 9.17
CA SER A 259 -11.45 -19.00 9.71
C SER A 259 -11.29 -19.02 11.22
N VAL A 260 -10.59 -18.03 11.78
CA VAL A 260 -10.28 -17.95 13.22
C VAL A 260 -11.35 -17.17 13.98
N VAL A 261 -11.87 -16.09 13.39
CA VAL A 261 -12.84 -15.19 14.04
C VAL A 261 -14.08 -15.07 13.15
N PRO A 262 -15.28 -15.28 13.68
CA PRO A 262 -16.51 -15.08 12.91
C PRO A 262 -16.58 -13.68 12.28
N TRP A 263 -16.98 -13.59 11.03
CA TRP A 263 -16.97 -12.35 10.24
C TRP A 263 -17.71 -11.18 10.92
N HIS A 264 -18.83 -11.47 11.62
CA HIS A 264 -19.61 -10.44 12.34
C HIS A 264 -18.87 -9.84 13.55
N GLU A 265 -18.00 -10.62 14.18
CA GLU A 265 -17.13 -10.12 15.25
C GLU A 265 -15.95 -9.33 14.66
N LEU A 266 -15.36 -9.79 13.54
CA LEU A 266 -14.35 -9.04 12.81
C LEU A 266 -14.86 -7.66 12.39
N ALA A 267 -16.11 -7.56 11.97
CA ALA A 267 -16.74 -6.32 11.52
C ALA A 267 -16.84 -5.26 12.62
N THR A 268 -16.96 -5.67 13.88
CA THR A 268 -17.18 -4.78 15.03
C THR A 268 -15.92 -4.47 15.82
N THR A 269 -14.86 -5.24 15.65
CA THR A 269 -13.61 -5.04 16.40
C THR A 269 -12.76 -3.91 15.81
N SER A 270 -12.14 -3.12 16.69
CA SER A 270 -11.19 -2.06 16.28
C SER A 270 -9.86 -2.58 15.75
N SER A 271 -9.48 -3.81 16.12
CA SER A 271 -8.18 -4.40 15.78
C SER A 271 -8.35 -5.86 15.31
N PRO A 272 -8.88 -6.09 14.09
CA PRO A 272 -9.22 -7.42 13.59
C PRO A 272 -8.08 -8.44 13.64
N LEU A 273 -6.89 -8.07 13.16
CA LEU A 273 -5.75 -9.00 13.11
C LEU A 273 -5.18 -9.30 14.50
N THR A 274 -5.27 -8.36 15.45
CA THR A 274 -4.90 -8.61 16.85
C THR A 274 -5.84 -9.64 17.46
N GLU A 275 -7.15 -9.57 17.18
CA GLU A 275 -8.13 -10.55 17.65
C GLU A 275 -7.88 -11.93 17.05
N VAL A 276 -7.51 -11.98 15.77
CA VAL A 276 -7.08 -13.24 15.11
C VAL A 276 -5.89 -13.86 15.85
N MET A 277 -4.85 -13.07 16.13
CA MET A 277 -3.65 -13.55 16.84
C MET A 277 -3.99 -14.03 18.25
N ARG A 278 -4.82 -13.30 18.99
CA ARG A 278 -5.22 -13.66 20.35
C ARG A 278 -5.94 -15.01 20.41
N ARG A 279 -6.73 -15.36 19.38
CA ARG A 279 -7.48 -16.62 19.35
C ARG A 279 -6.67 -17.78 18.78
N SER A 280 -5.82 -17.51 17.79
CA SER A 280 -5.04 -18.56 17.12
C SER A 280 -3.76 -18.95 17.88
N ALA A 281 -3.18 -18.01 18.64
CA ALA A 281 -1.97 -18.23 19.44
C ALA A 281 -2.19 -17.68 20.87
N PRO A 282 -3.03 -18.34 21.69
CA PRO A 282 -3.13 -17.98 23.09
C PRO A 282 -1.81 -18.29 23.78
N GLY A 283 -1.02 -17.22 24.06
CA GLY A 283 0.29 -17.29 24.71
C GLY A 283 0.18 -17.67 26.17
#